data_2c4b34c9018940da3433eb29e583ea18
#
_entry.id   2c4b34c9018940da3433eb29e583ea18
#
_cell.length_a   1.000
_cell.length_b   1.000
_cell.length_c   1.000
_cell.angle_alpha   90.00
_cell.angle_beta   90.00
_cell.angle_gamma   90.00
#
_symmetry.space_group_name_H-M   'P 1'
#
loop_
_entity.id
_entity.type
_entity.pdbx_description
1 polymer ?
#
loop_
_entity_poly.entity_id
_entity_poly.type
_entity_poly.pdbx_seq_one_letter_code
_entity_poly.pdbx_strand_id
1 'polypeptide(L)'
;MSTNVVMVGAGVANVNAATKLIDEGFNGKITIIDMGKDPYLRPYEEVMTGFLGAGGWSDGKLTYHTSIGGHLSKYVGEEKAMELFDQVINNFKRFHPKPEEVQCSNPIAEPDFIKPYFGLRLFPVWHVGTDYLHEIGKNWYDFLVEGGVEFLWETKVHAIDFVNERVLGKSLIKDLEYERRYDKLIFGVGKSGIDFGKQLAEEYDLPTESKPVQIGVRFEAPQKHFQKLIDVSYDFKLYRKFEDKGVSLRSFCTNNNAAYVAVEQTYGDVSYNGHAKKGEEHRNNMTNFGILMEIQGIDEPFTWSRELVKAVNETWFDNSKGQGRYARKTHTGLYYSPTREAGMTSEGIKVDAMSIKSLDKVKDAFQGYYDYIEDFIEDMKKVFPTLKDDWGIYVPEVKYLSPEPLVNYNNLSLTTYPNVHFVGDALSARGITVSGAQGTLVAEQLLNGEIIKAKDLENNVELLEKQIQEELNKI
;
A
#
# COMPACT_ATOMS: atom_id res chain seq x y z
N MET A 1 28.58 -21.14 11.64
CA MET A 1 27.27 -21.65 11.16
C MET A 1 26.75 -20.65 10.14
N SER A 2 26.07 -21.09 9.11
CA SER A 2 25.47 -20.19 8.11
C SER A 2 24.24 -19.50 8.74
N THR A 3 24.11 -18.19 8.55
CA THR A 3 22.99 -17.39 9.10
C THR A 3 21.69 -17.73 8.38
N ASN A 4 20.63 -18.04 9.14
CA ASN A 4 19.30 -18.28 8.60
C ASN A 4 18.45 -17.00 8.66
N VAL A 5 18.05 -16.46 7.51
CA VAL A 5 17.13 -15.35 7.38
C VAL A 5 15.76 -15.90 7.00
N VAL A 6 14.77 -15.71 7.84
CA VAL A 6 13.37 -16.06 7.55
C VAL A 6 12.60 -14.77 7.29
N MET A 7 11.85 -14.74 6.20
CA MET A 7 11.03 -13.60 5.78
C MET A 7 9.56 -14.03 5.76
N VAL A 8 8.69 -13.34 6.48
CA VAL A 8 7.25 -13.60 6.48
C VAL A 8 6.55 -12.61 5.57
N GLY A 9 5.93 -13.13 4.51
CA GLY A 9 5.35 -12.37 3.40
C GLY A 9 6.32 -12.24 2.21
N ALA A 10 5.84 -12.51 1.00
CA ALA A 10 6.60 -12.33 -0.25
C ALA A 10 6.32 -10.95 -0.90
N GLY A 11 6.02 -9.92 -0.09
CA GLY A 11 5.77 -8.56 -0.56
C GLY A 11 7.03 -7.84 -1.05
N VAL A 12 6.85 -6.66 -1.65
CA VAL A 12 7.94 -5.85 -2.25
C VAL A 12 9.11 -5.64 -1.29
N ALA A 13 8.85 -5.46 0.01
CA ALA A 13 9.91 -5.25 1.00
C ALA A 13 10.83 -6.47 1.10
N ASN A 14 10.28 -7.66 1.36
CA ASN A 14 11.04 -8.88 1.51
C ASN A 14 11.70 -9.33 0.21
N VAL A 15 11.05 -9.10 -0.93
CA VAL A 15 11.64 -9.39 -2.25
C VAL A 15 12.86 -8.52 -2.52
N ASN A 16 12.80 -7.20 -2.22
CA ASN A 16 13.98 -6.32 -2.34
C ASN A 16 15.07 -6.68 -1.32
N ALA A 17 14.71 -7.06 -0.09
CA ALA A 17 15.68 -7.54 0.89
C ALA A 17 16.41 -8.79 0.40
N ALA A 18 15.69 -9.80 -0.10
CA ALA A 18 16.28 -11.02 -0.64
C ALA A 18 17.17 -10.72 -1.86
N THR A 19 16.72 -9.83 -2.76
CA THR A 19 17.52 -9.40 -3.93
C THR A 19 18.84 -8.79 -3.50
N LYS A 20 18.80 -7.86 -2.55
CA LYS A 20 20.02 -7.21 -2.04
C LYS A 20 20.97 -8.22 -1.39
N LEU A 21 20.46 -9.17 -0.61
CA LEU A 21 21.28 -10.23 -0.01
C LEU A 21 21.96 -11.11 -1.07
N ILE A 22 21.24 -11.50 -2.14
CA ILE A 22 21.78 -12.31 -3.22
C ILE A 22 22.82 -11.52 -4.02
N ASP A 23 22.52 -10.28 -4.40
CA ASP A 23 23.43 -9.43 -5.20
C ASP A 23 24.77 -9.18 -4.50
N GLU A 24 24.75 -9.09 -3.17
CA GLU A 24 25.96 -8.89 -2.34
C GLU A 24 26.62 -10.21 -1.89
N GLY A 25 26.16 -11.35 -2.42
CA GLY A 25 26.78 -12.65 -2.17
C GLY A 25 26.59 -13.18 -0.74
N PHE A 26 25.44 -12.91 -0.11
CA PHE A 26 25.13 -13.43 1.22
C PHE A 26 25.26 -14.95 1.30
N ASN A 27 26.10 -15.44 2.20
CA ASN A 27 26.41 -16.85 2.35
C ASN A 27 25.57 -17.54 3.44
N GLY A 28 24.29 -17.14 3.57
CA GLY A 28 23.34 -17.72 4.50
C GLY A 28 22.17 -18.37 3.76
N LYS A 29 21.25 -18.94 4.54
CA LYS A 29 19.99 -19.47 4.02
C LYS A 29 18.92 -18.37 4.06
N ILE A 30 18.19 -18.18 2.97
CA ILE A 30 17.04 -17.28 2.89
C ILE A 30 15.78 -18.12 2.66
N THR A 31 14.77 -17.97 3.52
CA THR A 31 13.48 -18.61 3.37
C THR A 31 12.38 -17.55 3.39
N ILE A 32 11.56 -17.50 2.36
CA ILE A 32 10.38 -16.62 2.27
C ILE A 32 9.12 -17.46 2.40
N ILE A 33 8.22 -17.08 3.32
CA ILE A 33 6.96 -17.79 3.60
C ILE A 33 5.80 -16.87 3.23
N ASP A 34 4.91 -17.32 2.34
CA ASP A 34 3.73 -16.54 1.95
C ASP A 34 2.48 -17.43 1.85
N MET A 35 1.34 -16.84 2.20
CA MET A 35 0.04 -17.51 2.12
C MET A 35 -0.53 -17.56 0.71
N GLY A 36 -0.02 -16.77 -0.21
CA GLY A 36 -0.40 -16.76 -1.62
C GLY A 36 0.44 -17.72 -2.45
N LYS A 37 0.37 -17.55 -3.77
CA LYS A 37 1.02 -18.40 -4.76
C LYS A 37 2.25 -17.74 -5.37
N ASP A 38 3.08 -18.57 -6.00
CA ASP A 38 4.15 -18.10 -6.86
C ASP A 38 3.59 -17.32 -8.08
N PRO A 39 4.42 -16.53 -8.79
CA PRO A 39 3.93 -15.67 -9.87
C PRO A 39 3.41 -16.45 -11.10
N TYR A 40 3.74 -17.73 -11.26
CA TYR A 40 3.25 -18.56 -12.36
C TYR A 40 1.84 -19.10 -12.10
N LEU A 41 1.48 -19.30 -10.84
CA LEU A 41 0.20 -19.85 -10.40
C LEU A 41 -0.75 -18.82 -9.78
N ARG A 42 -0.26 -17.61 -9.51
CA ARG A 42 -1.04 -16.52 -8.90
C ARG A 42 -2.14 -16.06 -9.86
N PRO A 43 -3.44 -16.26 -9.52
CA PRO A 43 -4.51 -15.78 -10.35
C PRO A 43 -4.67 -14.25 -10.24
N TYR A 44 -5.23 -13.65 -11.27
CA TYR A 44 -5.50 -12.21 -11.35
C TYR A 44 -6.31 -11.68 -10.16
N GLU A 45 -7.06 -12.54 -9.53
CA GLU A 45 -7.93 -12.23 -8.42
C GLU A 45 -7.20 -12.14 -7.07
N GLU A 46 -6.06 -12.75 -6.91
CA GLU A 46 -5.28 -12.70 -5.67
C GLU A 46 -4.42 -11.44 -5.60
N VAL A 47 -5.07 -10.27 -5.42
CA VAL A 47 -4.39 -8.96 -5.43
C VAL A 47 -3.47 -8.77 -4.22
N MET A 48 -3.82 -9.34 -3.05
CA MET A 48 -3.19 -8.99 -1.78
C MET A 48 -2.07 -9.92 -1.32
N THR A 49 -1.97 -11.13 -1.90
CA THR A 49 -1.05 -12.19 -1.46
C THR A 49 -0.19 -12.70 -2.61
N GLY A 50 0.85 -13.48 -2.31
CA GLY A 50 1.78 -14.04 -3.30
C GLY A 50 2.94 -13.12 -3.65
N PHE A 51 3.72 -13.48 -4.65
CA PHE A 51 4.96 -12.79 -5.00
C PHE A 51 4.74 -11.30 -5.33
N LEU A 52 5.57 -10.41 -4.76
CA LEU A 52 5.44 -8.95 -4.73
C LEU A 52 4.19 -8.44 -3.98
N GLY A 53 3.34 -9.31 -3.42
CA GLY A 53 2.14 -8.92 -2.68
C GLY A 53 1.23 -7.97 -3.48
N ALA A 54 0.62 -6.98 -2.82
CA ALA A 54 -0.18 -5.95 -3.48
C ALA A 54 0.62 -5.09 -4.47
N GLY A 55 1.94 -4.96 -4.28
CA GLY A 55 2.82 -4.25 -5.22
C GLY A 55 2.90 -4.91 -6.60
N GLY A 56 2.80 -6.24 -6.67
CA GLY A 56 2.74 -7.00 -7.92
C GLY A 56 1.41 -6.91 -8.67
N TRP A 57 0.45 -6.18 -8.13
CA TRP A 57 -0.89 -5.99 -8.68
C TRP A 57 -1.42 -4.57 -8.52
N SER A 58 -0.51 -3.61 -8.44
CA SER A 58 -0.78 -2.18 -8.25
C SER A 58 -0.95 -1.43 -9.56
N ASP A 59 -0.98 -0.09 -9.49
CA ASP A 59 -0.92 0.78 -10.65
C ASP A 59 0.50 0.89 -11.29
N GLY A 60 1.48 0.20 -10.74
CA GLY A 60 2.85 0.18 -11.26
C GLY A 60 3.61 1.49 -11.12
N LYS A 61 3.21 2.36 -10.18
CA LYS A 61 3.90 3.63 -9.91
C LYS A 61 4.92 3.50 -8.80
N LEU A 62 6.13 3.94 -9.10
CA LEU A 62 7.23 4.06 -8.15
C LEU A 62 7.41 5.54 -7.84
N THR A 63 6.85 5.98 -6.72
CA THR A 63 6.94 7.38 -6.27
C THR A 63 8.36 7.70 -5.85
N TYR A 64 8.93 8.79 -6.38
CA TYR A 64 10.30 9.19 -6.15
C TYR A 64 10.37 10.47 -5.30
N HIS A 65 9.89 10.35 -4.05
CA HIS A 65 9.88 11.47 -3.10
C HIS A 65 9.74 10.96 -1.66
N THR A 66 10.61 11.39 -0.78
CA THR A 66 10.73 10.91 0.62
C THR A 66 9.53 11.22 1.51
N SER A 67 8.76 12.26 1.22
CA SER A 67 7.54 12.60 1.97
C SER A 67 6.29 11.84 1.52
N ILE A 68 6.41 10.90 0.57
CA ILE A 68 5.27 10.16 0.02
C ILE A 68 5.45 8.66 0.29
N GLY A 69 4.43 8.02 0.85
CA GLY A 69 4.37 6.58 1.03
C GLY A 69 4.94 6.06 2.34
N GLY A 70 5.44 6.92 3.22
CA GLY A 70 5.99 6.53 4.52
C GLY A 70 6.97 7.56 5.07
N HIS A 71 7.74 7.17 6.07
CA HIS A 71 8.61 8.07 6.83
C HIS A 71 10.09 7.66 6.80
N LEU A 72 10.55 6.94 5.76
CA LEU A 72 11.89 6.38 5.72
C LEU A 72 12.99 7.43 5.92
N SER A 73 12.82 8.64 5.37
CA SER A 73 13.78 9.72 5.57
C SER A 73 13.91 10.21 7.01
N LYS A 74 12.88 10.01 7.84
CA LYS A 74 13.00 10.27 9.29
C LYS A 74 13.94 9.28 9.98
N TYR A 75 14.08 8.09 9.44
CA TYR A 75 14.94 7.05 9.99
C TYR A 75 16.40 7.20 9.53
N VAL A 76 16.61 7.39 8.24
CA VAL A 76 17.96 7.32 7.64
C VAL A 76 18.44 8.61 6.99
N GLY A 77 17.64 9.68 7.03
CA GLY A 77 17.90 10.95 6.33
C GLY A 77 17.49 10.90 4.85
N GLU A 78 17.39 12.08 4.24
CA GLU A 78 16.91 12.24 2.85
C GLU A 78 17.82 11.56 1.82
N GLU A 79 19.14 11.79 1.92
CA GLU A 79 20.13 11.27 0.97
C GLU A 79 20.11 9.74 0.93
N LYS A 80 20.17 9.09 2.10
CA LYS A 80 20.12 7.61 2.17
C LYS A 80 18.77 7.06 1.73
N ALA A 81 17.67 7.73 2.05
CA ALA A 81 16.35 7.32 1.59
C ALA A 81 16.25 7.36 0.05
N MET A 82 16.80 8.40 -0.59
CA MET A 82 16.83 8.50 -2.06
C MET A 82 17.72 7.45 -2.70
N GLU A 83 18.89 7.15 -2.12
CA GLU A 83 19.76 6.06 -2.58
C GLU A 83 19.03 4.71 -2.56
N LEU A 84 18.28 4.43 -1.47
CA LEU A 84 17.49 3.22 -1.36
C LEU A 84 16.32 3.18 -2.36
N PHE A 85 15.72 4.32 -2.67
CA PHE A 85 14.68 4.44 -3.71
C PHE A 85 15.25 4.11 -5.10
N ASP A 86 16.45 4.59 -5.42
CA ASP A 86 17.14 4.27 -6.66
C ASP A 86 17.39 2.77 -6.80
N GLN A 87 17.79 2.08 -5.72
CA GLN A 87 17.97 0.63 -5.72
C GLN A 87 16.67 -0.09 -6.05
N VAL A 88 15.54 0.30 -5.44
CA VAL A 88 14.22 -0.29 -5.71
C VAL A 88 13.79 -0.06 -7.16
N ILE A 89 13.93 1.17 -7.68
CA ILE A 89 13.58 1.50 -9.07
C ILE A 89 14.44 0.69 -10.04
N ASN A 90 15.73 0.56 -9.77
CA ASN A 90 16.65 -0.23 -10.59
C ASN A 90 16.29 -1.72 -10.59
N ASN A 91 15.81 -2.28 -9.46
CA ASN A 91 15.31 -3.64 -9.42
C ASN A 91 14.07 -3.81 -10.32
N PHE A 92 13.10 -2.93 -10.22
CA PHE A 92 11.92 -2.98 -11.10
C PHE A 92 12.31 -2.84 -12.58
N LYS A 93 13.26 -1.98 -12.93
CA LYS A 93 13.78 -1.85 -14.30
C LYS A 93 14.52 -3.10 -14.76
N ARG A 94 15.35 -3.70 -13.90
CA ARG A 94 16.14 -4.91 -14.19
C ARG A 94 15.28 -6.09 -14.62
N PHE A 95 14.13 -6.25 -13.97
CA PHE A 95 13.22 -7.37 -14.21
C PHE A 95 12.08 -7.04 -15.18
N HIS A 96 12.00 -5.79 -15.64
CA HIS A 96 10.99 -5.37 -16.60
C HIS A 96 11.29 -5.92 -18.00
N PRO A 97 10.30 -6.51 -18.73
CA PRO A 97 10.52 -7.05 -20.07
C PRO A 97 10.96 -6.01 -21.10
N LYS A 98 10.63 -4.73 -20.82
CA LYS A 98 10.98 -3.57 -21.65
C LYS A 98 11.48 -2.41 -20.77
N PRO A 99 12.69 -2.50 -20.20
CA PRO A 99 13.18 -1.53 -19.22
C PRO A 99 13.29 -0.10 -19.77
N GLU A 100 13.43 0.08 -21.09
CA GLU A 100 13.45 1.38 -21.78
C GLU A 100 12.11 2.13 -21.70
N GLU A 101 10.99 1.43 -21.48
CA GLU A 101 9.67 2.04 -21.29
C GLU A 101 9.47 2.58 -19.86
N VAL A 102 10.33 2.22 -18.91
CA VAL A 102 10.27 2.71 -17.53
C VAL A 102 10.92 4.09 -17.44
N GLN A 103 10.12 5.12 -17.54
CA GLN A 103 10.57 6.52 -17.54
C GLN A 103 10.06 7.28 -16.33
N CYS A 104 10.83 8.28 -15.90
CA CYS A 104 10.43 9.20 -14.85
C CYS A 104 9.62 10.35 -15.44
N SER A 105 8.42 10.55 -14.92
CA SER A 105 7.63 11.74 -15.17
C SER A 105 7.94 12.79 -14.10
N ASN A 106 8.71 13.81 -14.46
CA ASN A 106 8.99 14.94 -13.59
C ASN A 106 7.91 16.01 -13.69
N PRO A 107 7.49 16.64 -12.59
CA PRO A 107 6.64 17.81 -12.66
C PRO A 107 7.32 18.96 -13.42
N ILE A 108 6.56 19.67 -14.26
CA ILE A 108 7.10 20.75 -15.08
C ILE A 108 7.03 22.11 -14.35
N ALA A 109 5.90 22.39 -13.71
CA ALA A 109 5.64 23.64 -13.00
C ALA A 109 4.50 23.44 -11.97
N GLU A 110 4.34 24.41 -11.06
CA GLU A 110 3.19 24.44 -10.15
C GLU A 110 2.12 25.39 -10.71
N PRO A 111 0.92 24.88 -11.04
CA PRO A 111 -0.13 25.70 -11.62
C PRO A 111 -0.85 26.56 -10.57
N ASP A 112 -0.90 27.88 -10.77
CA ASP A 112 -1.51 28.83 -9.83
C ASP A 112 -3.04 28.69 -9.70
N PHE A 113 -3.74 28.18 -10.71
CA PHE A 113 -5.21 28.08 -10.72
C PHE A 113 -5.77 27.10 -9.65
N ILE A 114 -4.92 26.26 -9.07
CA ILE A 114 -5.29 25.31 -8.00
C ILE A 114 -5.37 26.00 -6.63
N LYS A 115 -4.45 26.94 -6.36
CA LYS A 115 -4.21 27.55 -5.04
C LYS A 115 -5.42 28.13 -4.31
N PRO A 116 -6.43 28.72 -4.96
CA PRO A 116 -7.59 29.27 -4.26
C PRO A 116 -8.42 28.24 -3.50
N TYR A 117 -8.34 26.94 -3.89
CA TYR A 117 -9.21 25.88 -3.36
C TYR A 117 -8.44 24.73 -2.72
N PHE A 118 -7.23 24.43 -3.24
CA PHE A 118 -6.42 23.30 -2.80
C PHE A 118 -4.97 23.71 -2.60
N GLY A 119 -4.36 23.12 -1.59
CA GLY A 119 -2.92 22.91 -1.62
C GLY A 119 -2.59 21.87 -2.70
N LEU A 120 -1.40 21.99 -3.29
CA LEU A 120 -0.91 21.09 -4.33
C LEU A 120 0.45 20.54 -3.94
N ARG A 121 0.65 19.24 -4.15
CA ARG A 121 1.97 18.62 -4.09
C ARG A 121 2.21 17.84 -5.36
N LEU A 122 3.33 18.12 -5.99
CA LEU A 122 3.83 17.47 -7.19
C LEU A 122 5.13 16.74 -6.86
N PHE A 123 5.38 15.61 -7.52
CA PHE A 123 6.58 14.81 -7.27
C PHE A 123 6.89 13.92 -8.48
N PRO A 124 8.16 13.54 -8.67
CA PRO A 124 8.55 12.61 -9.72
C PRO A 124 7.96 11.22 -9.50
N VAL A 125 7.57 10.56 -10.59
CA VAL A 125 7.04 9.20 -10.58
C VAL A 125 7.66 8.39 -11.72
N TRP A 126 8.22 7.23 -11.39
CA TRP A 126 8.55 6.20 -12.35
C TRP A 126 7.33 5.30 -12.55
N HIS A 127 7.04 4.91 -13.77
CA HIS A 127 5.87 4.08 -14.06
C HIS A 127 6.27 2.83 -14.82
N VAL A 128 6.04 1.65 -14.21
CA VAL A 128 6.34 0.35 -14.82
C VAL A 128 5.14 -0.25 -15.57
N GLY A 129 3.91 0.22 -15.32
CA GLY A 129 2.68 -0.30 -15.91
C GLY A 129 2.10 -1.50 -15.13
N THR A 130 0.81 -1.48 -14.90
CA THR A 130 0.08 -2.61 -14.29
C THR A 130 0.18 -3.87 -15.14
N ASP A 131 0.12 -3.72 -16.45
CA ASP A 131 0.18 -4.78 -17.46
C ASP A 131 1.50 -5.56 -17.47
N TYR A 132 2.61 -4.94 -17.06
CA TYR A 132 3.92 -5.61 -17.00
C TYR A 132 4.25 -6.25 -15.65
N LEU A 133 3.52 -5.92 -14.57
CA LEU A 133 3.86 -6.38 -13.22
C LEU A 133 3.91 -7.89 -13.07
N HIS A 134 3.07 -8.62 -13.79
CA HIS A 134 3.07 -10.07 -13.75
C HIS A 134 4.36 -10.68 -14.35
N GLU A 135 4.84 -10.14 -15.46
CA GLU A 135 6.09 -10.57 -16.10
C GLU A 135 7.30 -10.15 -15.30
N ILE A 136 7.30 -8.93 -14.76
CA ILE A 136 8.32 -8.48 -13.81
C ILE A 136 8.39 -9.46 -12.64
N GLY A 137 7.25 -9.87 -12.09
CA GLY A 137 7.18 -10.83 -10.99
C GLY A 137 7.82 -12.17 -11.33
N LYS A 138 7.56 -12.72 -12.52
CA LYS A 138 8.18 -13.99 -12.98
C LYS A 138 9.69 -13.89 -13.11
N ASN A 139 10.16 -12.87 -13.82
CA ASN A 139 11.59 -12.66 -14.04
C ASN A 139 12.35 -12.48 -12.71
N TRP A 140 11.73 -11.76 -11.78
CA TRP A 140 12.34 -11.52 -10.47
C TRP A 140 12.32 -12.76 -9.58
N TYR A 141 11.24 -13.52 -9.61
CA TYR A 141 11.12 -14.79 -8.89
C TYR A 141 12.17 -15.80 -9.34
N ASP A 142 12.32 -15.97 -10.66
CA ASP A 142 13.32 -16.89 -11.24
C ASP A 142 14.73 -16.52 -10.78
N PHE A 143 15.08 -15.24 -10.79
CA PHE A 143 16.35 -14.76 -10.26
C PHE A 143 16.58 -15.14 -8.80
N LEU A 144 15.58 -15.00 -7.94
CA LEU A 144 15.69 -15.35 -6.52
C LEU A 144 15.80 -16.87 -6.31
N VAL A 145 15.06 -17.65 -7.07
CA VAL A 145 15.13 -19.12 -7.04
C VAL A 145 16.51 -19.60 -7.49
N GLU A 146 17.04 -19.06 -8.58
CA GLU A 146 18.40 -19.34 -9.06
C GLU A 146 19.46 -18.91 -8.03
N GLY A 147 19.21 -17.83 -7.30
CA GLY A 147 20.03 -17.36 -6.15
C GLY A 147 19.92 -18.23 -4.89
N GLY A 148 19.11 -19.29 -4.91
CA GLY A 148 18.98 -20.25 -3.80
C GLY A 148 18.00 -19.86 -2.71
N VAL A 149 17.09 -18.90 -2.95
CA VAL A 149 16.01 -18.55 -2.01
C VAL A 149 14.99 -19.67 -1.95
N GLU A 150 14.73 -20.19 -0.74
CA GLU A 150 13.63 -21.14 -0.49
C GLU A 150 12.31 -20.40 -0.35
N PHE A 151 11.27 -20.82 -1.08
CA PHE A 151 9.91 -20.30 -0.94
C PHE A 151 8.96 -21.35 -0.37
N LEU A 152 8.17 -20.97 0.62
CA LEU A 152 7.07 -21.75 1.15
C LEU A 152 5.75 -21.04 0.80
N TRP A 153 5.20 -21.41 -0.37
CA TRP A 153 3.94 -20.90 -0.87
C TRP A 153 2.73 -21.56 -0.21
N GLU A 154 1.59 -20.90 -0.30
CA GLU A 154 0.31 -21.38 0.24
C GLU A 154 0.46 -21.83 1.70
N THR A 155 1.30 -21.09 2.46
CA THR A 155 1.64 -21.37 3.84
C THR A 155 1.32 -20.16 4.71
N LYS A 156 0.30 -20.30 5.55
CA LYS A 156 -0.09 -19.26 6.50
C LYS A 156 0.73 -19.38 7.77
N VAL A 157 1.56 -18.38 8.05
CA VAL A 157 2.18 -18.23 9.36
C VAL A 157 1.10 -17.84 10.37
N HIS A 158 1.03 -18.56 11.47
CA HIS A 158 0.03 -18.37 12.52
C HIS A 158 0.63 -18.07 13.91
N ALA A 159 1.93 -18.31 14.09
CA ALA A 159 2.65 -17.93 15.29
C ALA A 159 4.13 -17.65 14.99
N ILE A 160 4.72 -16.74 15.72
CA ILE A 160 6.14 -16.42 15.70
C ILE A 160 6.60 -16.37 17.17
N ASP A 161 7.54 -17.23 17.51
CA ASP A 161 8.14 -17.27 18.85
C ASP A 161 9.44 -16.46 18.83
N PHE A 162 9.37 -15.21 19.28
CA PHE A 162 10.54 -14.32 19.31
C PHE A 162 11.60 -14.75 20.33
N VAL A 163 11.19 -15.47 21.38
CA VAL A 163 12.11 -15.93 22.44
C VAL A 163 12.92 -17.14 21.98
N ASN A 164 12.27 -18.10 21.33
CA ASN A 164 12.92 -19.33 20.84
C ASN A 164 13.29 -19.25 19.34
N GLU A 165 13.14 -18.09 18.72
CA GLU A 165 13.55 -17.80 17.33
C GLU A 165 12.93 -18.78 16.32
N ARG A 166 11.59 -18.93 16.37
CA ARG A 166 10.84 -19.85 15.52
C ARG A 166 9.65 -19.20 14.84
N VAL A 167 9.42 -19.58 13.59
CA VAL A 167 8.21 -19.28 12.82
C VAL A 167 7.43 -20.56 12.62
N LEU A 168 6.13 -20.53 12.98
CA LEU A 168 5.20 -21.64 12.82
C LEU A 168 4.17 -21.31 11.76
N GLY A 169 4.03 -22.16 10.77
CA GLY A 169 3.08 -21.99 9.68
C GLY A 169 2.38 -23.28 9.32
N LYS A 170 1.20 -23.16 8.71
CA LYS A 170 0.40 -24.27 8.22
C LYS A 170 0.14 -24.13 6.73
N SER A 171 0.31 -25.21 5.98
CA SER A 171 -0.08 -25.28 4.58
C SER A 171 -1.59 -25.05 4.41
N LEU A 172 -1.97 -24.26 3.41
CA LEU A 172 -3.37 -24.01 3.07
C LEU A 172 -3.96 -25.10 2.16
N ILE A 173 -3.10 -25.94 1.56
CA ILE A 173 -3.50 -26.98 0.59
C ILE A 173 -3.23 -28.41 1.08
N LYS A 174 -2.42 -28.56 2.13
CA LYS A 174 -2.06 -29.86 2.74
C LYS A 174 -2.24 -29.77 4.24
N ASP A 175 -2.56 -30.89 4.88
CA ASP A 175 -2.54 -30.96 6.35
C ASP A 175 -1.10 -31.14 6.85
N LEU A 176 -0.31 -30.07 6.75
CA LEU A 176 1.11 -30.06 7.08
C LEU A 176 1.46 -28.78 7.82
N GLU A 177 2.08 -28.95 8.98
CA GLU A 177 2.66 -27.87 9.78
C GLU A 177 4.13 -27.68 9.39
N TYR A 178 4.56 -26.42 9.42
CA TYR A 178 5.95 -26.02 9.19
C TYR A 178 6.52 -25.31 10.41
N GLU A 179 7.76 -25.64 10.76
CA GLU A 179 8.57 -24.87 11.68
C GLU A 179 9.84 -24.43 10.96
N ARG A 180 10.22 -23.17 11.14
CA ARG A 180 11.50 -22.62 10.68
C ARG A 180 12.16 -21.85 11.81
N ARG A 181 13.40 -22.24 12.16
CA ARG A 181 14.25 -21.46 13.04
C ARG A 181 14.92 -20.34 12.26
N TYR A 182 15.13 -19.21 12.91
CA TYR A 182 15.80 -18.07 12.30
C TYR A 182 16.90 -17.49 13.21
N ASP A 183 17.95 -16.97 12.61
CA ASP A 183 18.90 -16.07 13.26
C ASP A 183 18.46 -14.61 13.05
N LYS A 184 17.78 -14.34 11.92
CA LYS A 184 17.16 -13.06 11.61
C LYS A 184 15.78 -13.26 11.00
N LEU A 185 14.81 -12.48 11.47
CA LEU A 185 13.43 -12.47 10.98
C LEU A 185 13.13 -11.12 10.33
N ILE A 186 12.55 -11.15 9.12
CA ILE A 186 11.99 -9.95 8.48
C ILE A 186 10.48 -10.14 8.33
N PHE A 187 9.71 -9.33 9.07
CA PHE A 187 8.25 -9.39 9.11
C PHE A 187 7.67 -8.34 8.16
N GLY A 188 7.15 -8.81 7.01
CA GLY A 188 6.63 -7.96 5.93
C GLY A 188 5.31 -8.45 5.36
N VAL A 189 4.31 -8.70 6.24
CA VAL A 189 3.04 -9.38 5.89
C VAL A 189 2.03 -8.54 5.10
N GLY A 190 2.30 -7.27 4.86
CA GLY A 190 1.41 -6.42 4.08
C GLY A 190 0.05 -6.15 4.75
N LYS A 191 -0.86 -5.53 3.99
CA LYS A 191 -2.21 -5.12 4.44
C LYS A 191 -3.06 -6.29 4.95
N SER A 192 -2.95 -7.47 4.35
CA SER A 192 -3.70 -8.67 4.76
C SER A 192 -3.23 -9.28 6.08
N GLY A 193 -2.06 -8.91 6.57
CA GLY A 193 -1.48 -9.43 7.81
C GLY A 193 -1.54 -8.45 9.00
N ILE A 194 -2.29 -7.34 8.91
CA ILE A 194 -2.37 -6.34 9.98
C ILE A 194 -2.88 -6.96 11.29
N ASP A 195 -3.92 -7.81 11.24
CA ASP A 195 -4.45 -8.50 12.43
C ASP A 195 -3.37 -9.37 13.10
N PHE A 196 -2.54 -10.04 12.31
CA PHE A 196 -1.45 -10.86 12.82
C PHE A 196 -0.33 -10.01 13.44
N GLY A 197 0.02 -8.88 12.81
CA GLY A 197 0.98 -7.93 13.38
C GLY A 197 0.48 -7.32 14.70
N LYS A 198 -0.83 -6.99 14.79
CA LYS A 198 -1.47 -6.52 16.02
C LYS A 198 -1.43 -7.60 17.11
N GLN A 199 -1.77 -8.84 16.77
CA GLN A 199 -1.68 -9.97 17.71
C GLN A 199 -0.27 -10.14 18.28
N LEU A 200 0.77 -10.07 17.43
CA LEU A 200 2.16 -10.15 17.89
C LEU A 200 2.53 -8.98 18.81
N ALA A 201 2.06 -7.77 18.49
CA ALA A 201 2.32 -6.61 19.33
C ALA A 201 1.69 -6.76 20.72
N GLU A 202 0.49 -7.30 20.80
CA GLU A 202 -0.20 -7.60 22.05
C GLU A 202 0.49 -8.75 22.83
N GLU A 203 0.85 -9.84 22.14
CA GLU A 203 1.47 -11.03 22.75
C GLU A 203 2.84 -10.73 23.38
N TYR A 204 3.62 -9.86 22.72
CA TYR A 204 4.99 -9.51 23.16
C TYR A 204 5.10 -8.15 23.83
N ASP A 205 3.95 -7.52 24.15
CA ASP A 205 3.87 -6.19 24.78
C ASP A 205 4.76 -5.15 24.03
N LEU A 206 4.67 -5.18 22.69
CA LEU A 206 5.45 -4.25 21.88
C LEU A 206 4.85 -2.84 21.94
N PRO A 207 5.65 -1.81 22.22
CA PRO A 207 5.16 -0.45 22.13
C PRO A 207 4.79 -0.12 20.68
N THR A 208 3.59 0.42 20.47
CA THR A 208 3.07 0.76 19.14
C THR A 208 2.54 2.19 19.09
N GLU A 209 2.58 2.81 17.90
CA GLU A 209 1.94 4.07 17.59
C GLU A 209 0.74 3.84 16.66
N SER A 210 -0.44 4.35 17.04
CA SER A 210 -1.61 4.33 16.17
C SER A 210 -1.52 5.39 15.08
N LYS A 211 -2.00 5.08 13.89
CA LYS A 211 -2.05 6.01 12.75
C LYS A 211 -3.48 6.46 12.50
N PRO A 212 -3.69 7.70 11.99
CA PRO A 212 -5.03 8.21 11.68
C PRO A 212 -5.78 7.33 10.67
N VAL A 213 -7.11 7.33 10.75
CA VAL A 213 -7.95 6.69 9.72
C VAL A 213 -7.72 7.33 8.36
N GLN A 214 -7.62 6.50 7.30
CA GLN A 214 -7.57 6.97 5.91
C GLN A 214 -8.63 6.22 5.09
N ILE A 215 -9.76 6.89 4.83
CA ILE A 215 -10.90 6.32 4.11
C ILE A 215 -11.57 7.36 3.22
N GLY A 216 -12.22 6.91 2.17
CA GLY A 216 -12.94 7.79 1.24
C GLY A 216 -13.48 7.05 0.03
N VAL A 217 -13.28 7.62 -1.16
CA VAL A 217 -13.82 7.11 -2.42
C VAL A 217 -12.78 7.11 -3.52
N ARG A 218 -12.93 6.25 -4.53
CA ARG A 218 -12.19 6.33 -5.80
C ARG A 218 -13.00 7.16 -6.78
N PHE A 219 -12.52 8.35 -7.08
CA PHE A 219 -13.10 9.25 -8.06
C PHE A 219 -12.67 8.88 -9.48
N GLU A 220 -13.58 9.02 -10.47
CA GLU A 220 -13.34 8.76 -11.88
C GLU A 220 -14.01 9.81 -12.76
N ALA A 221 -13.31 10.33 -13.75
CA ALA A 221 -13.88 11.24 -14.76
C ALA A 221 -13.09 11.19 -16.08
N PRO A 222 -13.64 11.70 -17.20
CA PRO A 222 -12.89 11.87 -18.43
C PRO A 222 -11.64 12.74 -18.22
N GLN A 223 -10.51 12.28 -18.71
CA GLN A 223 -9.19 12.92 -18.55
C GLN A 223 -9.18 14.39 -19.02
N LYS A 224 -9.94 14.70 -20.07
CA LYS A 224 -10.03 16.06 -20.64
C LYS A 224 -10.31 17.15 -19.61
N HIS A 225 -11.00 16.82 -18.50
CA HIS A 225 -11.31 17.78 -17.44
C HIS A 225 -10.09 18.18 -16.63
N PHE A 226 -9.12 17.29 -16.50
CA PHE A 226 -7.89 17.44 -15.70
C PHE A 226 -6.64 17.70 -16.57
N GLN A 227 -6.78 17.81 -17.91
CA GLN A 227 -5.65 17.82 -18.83
C GLN A 227 -4.60 18.86 -18.46
N LYS A 228 -5.01 20.10 -18.10
CA LYS A 228 -4.09 21.16 -17.68
C LYS A 228 -3.20 20.80 -16.49
N LEU A 229 -3.70 19.95 -15.59
CA LEU A 229 -2.92 19.49 -14.43
C LEU A 229 -2.09 18.25 -14.77
N ILE A 230 -2.63 17.37 -15.60
CA ILE A 230 -1.94 16.18 -16.09
C ILE A 230 -0.73 16.54 -16.96
N ASP A 231 -0.85 17.59 -17.78
CA ASP A 231 0.26 18.11 -18.60
C ASP A 231 1.44 18.61 -17.73
N VAL A 232 1.16 19.00 -16.48
CA VAL A 232 2.17 19.47 -15.54
C VAL A 232 2.78 18.31 -14.73
N SER A 233 1.97 17.35 -14.33
CA SER A 233 2.41 16.20 -13.52
C SER A 233 1.53 14.99 -13.76
N TYR A 234 2.14 13.83 -13.95
CA TYR A 234 1.43 12.56 -14.10
C TYR A 234 0.61 12.19 -12.86
N ASP A 235 1.20 12.31 -11.67
CA ASP A 235 0.52 12.11 -10.38
C ASP A 235 0.60 13.41 -9.57
N PHE A 236 -0.50 13.79 -8.98
CA PHE A 236 -0.64 15.01 -8.20
C PHE A 236 -1.43 14.74 -6.92
N LYS A 237 -1.16 15.52 -5.89
CA LYS A 237 -1.94 15.52 -4.65
C LYS A 237 -2.61 16.87 -4.48
N LEU A 238 -3.91 16.92 -4.68
CA LEU A 238 -4.76 18.02 -4.21
C LEU A 238 -5.07 17.75 -2.74
N TYR A 239 -4.91 18.71 -1.88
CA TYR A 239 -5.24 18.53 -0.47
C TYR A 239 -6.00 19.72 0.10
N ARG A 240 -6.90 19.44 1.03
CA ARG A 240 -7.70 20.41 1.76
C ARG A 240 -7.78 20.01 3.22
N LYS A 241 -7.64 20.98 4.14
CA LYS A 241 -7.75 20.78 5.58
C LYS A 241 -9.04 21.41 6.09
N PHE A 242 -9.66 20.76 7.05
CA PHE A 242 -10.76 21.25 7.87
C PHE A 242 -10.27 21.27 9.32
N GLU A 243 -9.48 22.30 9.65
CA GLU A 243 -8.68 22.36 10.88
C GLU A 243 -9.49 22.26 12.17
N ASP A 244 -10.69 22.83 12.18
CA ASP A 244 -11.64 22.80 13.32
C ASP A 244 -12.28 21.43 13.56
N LYS A 245 -12.10 20.48 12.65
CA LYS A 245 -12.72 19.14 12.67
C LYS A 245 -11.73 17.98 12.75
N GLY A 246 -10.44 18.24 12.75
CA GLY A 246 -9.41 17.20 12.71
C GLY A 246 -9.49 16.33 11.44
N VAL A 247 -10.04 16.87 10.34
CA VAL A 247 -10.20 16.18 9.06
C VAL A 247 -9.39 16.85 7.99
N SER A 248 -8.64 16.08 7.22
CA SER A 248 -8.00 16.54 5.99
C SER A 248 -8.30 15.60 4.85
N LEU A 249 -8.48 16.13 3.64
CA LEU A 249 -8.67 15.33 2.43
C LEU A 249 -7.52 15.54 1.47
N ARG A 250 -7.21 14.47 0.75
CA ARG A 250 -6.23 14.54 -0.34
C ARG A 250 -6.62 13.63 -1.49
N SER A 251 -6.27 14.04 -2.71
CA SER A 251 -6.25 13.11 -3.83
C SER A 251 -5.09 12.12 -3.65
N PHE A 252 -5.30 10.89 -4.08
CA PHE A 252 -4.34 9.82 -3.90
C PHE A 252 -4.26 8.93 -5.14
N CYS A 253 -3.03 8.56 -5.56
CA CYS A 253 -2.81 7.56 -6.58
C CYS A 253 -3.54 7.88 -7.89
N THR A 254 -3.18 8.99 -8.54
CA THR A 254 -3.78 9.43 -9.81
C THR A 254 -3.33 8.53 -10.95
N ASN A 255 -4.28 8.06 -11.75
CA ASN A 255 -4.06 7.27 -12.95
C ASN A 255 -4.69 7.98 -14.15
N ASN A 256 -4.00 7.98 -15.28
CA ASN A 256 -4.38 8.72 -16.47
C ASN A 256 -4.31 7.87 -17.74
N ASN A 257 -4.95 8.27 -18.80
CA ASN A 257 -4.99 7.66 -20.14
C ASN A 257 -5.65 6.27 -20.21
N ALA A 258 -5.02 5.28 -19.63
CA ALA A 258 -5.51 3.91 -19.49
C ALA A 258 -5.81 3.64 -18.00
N ALA A 259 -6.71 4.45 -17.45
CA ALA A 259 -7.05 4.48 -16.03
C ALA A 259 -8.26 3.59 -15.73
N TYR A 260 -8.06 2.61 -14.88
CA TYR A 260 -9.07 1.64 -14.48
C TYR A 260 -9.21 1.61 -12.96
N VAL A 261 -10.32 1.10 -12.47
CA VAL A 261 -10.57 0.91 -11.04
C VAL A 261 -10.50 -0.57 -10.72
N ALA A 262 -9.61 -0.92 -9.79
CA ALA A 262 -9.46 -2.28 -9.30
C ALA A 262 -10.36 -2.52 -8.08
N VAL A 263 -10.85 -3.75 -7.97
CA VAL A 263 -11.59 -4.24 -6.81
C VAL A 263 -10.62 -4.99 -5.91
N GLU A 264 -10.54 -4.60 -4.64
CA GLU A 264 -9.77 -5.27 -3.61
C GLU A 264 -10.70 -5.95 -2.61
N GLN A 265 -10.33 -7.15 -2.17
CA GLN A 265 -10.99 -7.83 -1.05
C GLN A 265 -10.00 -7.95 0.11
N THR A 266 -10.36 -7.42 1.25
CA THR A 266 -9.58 -7.52 2.48
C THR A 266 -10.53 -7.79 3.63
N TYR A 267 -10.24 -8.80 4.45
CA TYR A 267 -11.10 -9.21 5.59
C TYR A 267 -12.54 -9.57 5.21
N GLY A 268 -12.77 -10.00 3.97
CA GLY A 268 -14.09 -10.35 3.46
C GLY A 268 -14.92 -9.17 2.96
N ASP A 269 -14.40 -7.96 3.05
CA ASP A 269 -15.05 -6.74 2.57
C ASP A 269 -14.40 -6.22 1.28
N VAL A 270 -15.17 -5.46 0.50
CA VAL A 270 -14.77 -4.89 -0.79
C VAL A 270 -14.35 -3.44 -0.60
N SER A 271 -13.23 -3.08 -1.21
CA SER A 271 -12.77 -1.71 -1.41
C SER A 271 -12.24 -1.53 -2.83
N TYR A 272 -11.97 -0.28 -3.20
CA TYR A 272 -11.52 0.05 -4.55
C TYR A 272 -10.14 0.70 -4.53
N ASN A 273 -9.42 0.52 -5.65
CA ASN A 273 -8.11 1.14 -5.88
C ASN A 273 -7.97 1.49 -7.36
N GLY A 274 -6.90 2.17 -7.77
CA GLY A 274 -6.65 2.52 -9.16
C GLY A 274 -5.59 1.63 -9.81
N HIS A 275 -5.79 1.38 -11.11
CA HIS A 275 -4.79 0.76 -11.98
C HIS A 275 -4.50 1.65 -13.18
N ALA A 276 -3.28 1.60 -13.69
CA ALA A 276 -2.85 2.28 -14.90
C ALA A 276 -2.06 1.32 -15.79
N LYS A 277 -2.55 1.12 -17.02
CA LYS A 277 -1.88 0.30 -18.03
C LYS A 277 -1.08 1.20 -18.98
N LYS A 278 -0.04 0.65 -19.59
CA LYS A 278 0.81 1.40 -20.54
C LYS A 278 0.47 1.18 -22.01
N GLY A 279 -0.03 0.00 -22.37
CA GLY A 279 -0.34 -0.33 -23.76
C GLY A 279 -1.36 0.63 -24.37
N GLU A 280 -1.09 1.09 -25.60
CA GLU A 280 -1.99 1.99 -26.37
C GLU A 280 -3.39 1.39 -26.55
N GLU A 281 -3.47 0.07 -26.66
CA GLU A 281 -4.72 -0.69 -26.77
C GLU A 281 -5.60 -0.60 -25.52
N HIS A 282 -5.03 -0.17 -24.40
CA HIS A 282 -5.74 -0.01 -23.12
C HIS A 282 -6.27 1.41 -22.92
N ARG A 283 -5.99 2.35 -23.80
CA ARG A 283 -6.43 3.76 -23.65
C ARG A 283 -7.94 3.86 -23.57
N ASN A 284 -8.42 4.51 -22.51
CA ASN A 284 -9.84 4.79 -22.30
C ASN A 284 -10.13 6.30 -22.09
N ASN A 285 -9.09 7.13 -22.12
CA ASN A 285 -9.17 8.57 -21.91
C ASN A 285 -9.85 8.98 -20.59
N MET A 286 -9.70 8.11 -19.58
CA MET A 286 -10.18 8.33 -18.22
C MET A 286 -9.05 8.75 -17.30
N THR A 287 -9.43 9.41 -16.22
CA THR A 287 -8.58 9.69 -15.05
C THR A 287 -9.31 9.21 -13.82
N ASN A 288 -8.61 8.55 -12.92
CA ASN A 288 -9.12 8.24 -11.59
C ASN A 288 -8.10 8.53 -10.50
N PHE A 289 -8.57 8.86 -9.32
CA PHE A 289 -7.78 9.00 -8.10
C PHE A 289 -8.64 8.78 -6.85
N GLY A 290 -8.03 8.33 -5.76
CA GLY A 290 -8.71 8.30 -4.46
C GLY A 290 -8.92 9.71 -3.93
N ILE A 291 -10.06 9.98 -3.33
CA ILE A 291 -10.29 11.12 -2.43
C ILE A 291 -10.35 10.53 -1.04
N LEU A 292 -9.24 10.63 -0.31
CA LEU A 292 -9.10 10.03 1.02
C LEU A 292 -9.12 11.10 2.10
N MET A 293 -9.99 10.89 3.08
CA MET A 293 -9.98 11.62 4.34
C MET A 293 -8.95 11.00 5.28
N GLU A 294 -8.18 11.85 5.92
CA GLU A 294 -7.43 11.51 7.12
C GLU A 294 -8.18 12.10 8.31
N ILE A 295 -8.59 11.23 9.26
CA ILE A 295 -9.42 11.59 10.40
C ILE A 295 -8.61 11.37 11.67
N GLN A 296 -8.41 12.45 12.44
CA GLN A 296 -7.71 12.44 13.71
C GLN A 296 -8.65 12.13 14.88
N GLY A 297 -8.10 11.67 16.00
CA GLY A 297 -8.84 11.49 17.25
C GLY A 297 -9.84 10.33 17.25
N ILE A 298 -9.72 9.39 16.33
CA ILE A 298 -10.50 8.15 16.35
C ILE A 298 -9.79 7.13 17.25
N ASP A 299 -10.49 6.64 18.25
CA ASP A 299 -10.03 5.50 19.03
C ASP A 299 -10.05 4.23 18.16
N GLU A 300 -9.03 3.37 18.31
CA GLU A 300 -8.90 2.13 17.52
C GLU A 300 -9.10 2.34 16.00
N PRO A 301 -8.28 3.17 15.33
CA PRO A 301 -8.51 3.61 13.94
C PRO A 301 -8.67 2.46 12.94
N PHE A 302 -7.93 1.37 13.15
CA PHE A 302 -8.01 0.18 12.29
C PHE A 302 -9.37 -0.52 12.44
N THR A 303 -9.84 -0.75 13.66
CA THR A 303 -11.13 -1.37 13.95
C THR A 303 -12.27 -0.51 13.41
N TRP A 304 -12.24 0.79 13.71
CA TRP A 304 -13.26 1.73 13.24
C TRP A 304 -13.34 1.77 11.70
N SER A 305 -12.22 1.82 11.00
CA SER A 305 -12.22 1.82 9.53
C SER A 305 -12.75 0.51 8.93
N ARG A 306 -12.52 -0.63 9.56
CA ARG A 306 -13.11 -1.92 9.15
C ARG A 306 -14.63 -1.93 9.33
N GLU A 307 -15.12 -1.45 10.47
CA GLU A 307 -16.56 -1.37 10.75
C GLU A 307 -17.27 -0.45 9.74
N LEU A 308 -16.66 0.69 9.41
CA LEU A 308 -17.20 1.60 8.40
C LEU A 308 -17.24 0.96 7.01
N VAL A 309 -16.13 0.32 6.57
CA VAL A 309 -16.10 -0.40 5.29
C VAL A 309 -17.17 -1.49 5.25
N LYS A 310 -17.32 -2.25 6.33
CA LYS A 310 -18.37 -3.28 6.47
C LYS A 310 -19.75 -2.65 6.36
N ALA A 311 -20.04 -1.57 7.08
CA ALA A 311 -21.32 -0.87 7.03
C ALA A 311 -21.64 -0.36 5.61
N VAL A 312 -20.66 0.23 4.91
CA VAL A 312 -20.80 0.64 3.51
C VAL A 312 -21.10 -0.55 2.61
N ASN A 313 -20.40 -1.66 2.78
CA ASN A 313 -20.64 -2.88 1.99
C ASN A 313 -22.04 -3.45 2.24
N GLU A 314 -22.53 -3.43 3.48
CA GLU A 314 -23.86 -3.91 3.86
C GLU A 314 -25.01 -3.09 3.25
N THR A 315 -24.76 -1.84 2.86
CA THR A 315 -25.78 -1.03 2.14
C THR A 315 -26.12 -1.61 0.77
N TRP A 316 -25.20 -2.37 0.19
CA TRP A 316 -25.32 -2.91 -1.17
C TRP A 316 -25.55 -4.41 -1.23
N PHE A 317 -24.85 -5.17 -0.37
CA PHE A 317 -24.90 -6.64 -0.39
C PHE A 317 -26.01 -7.15 0.52
N ASP A 318 -27.10 -7.66 -0.08
CA ASP A 318 -28.18 -8.33 0.64
C ASP A 318 -27.74 -9.72 1.10
N ASN A 319 -27.31 -9.82 2.35
CA ASN A 319 -26.90 -11.06 2.99
C ASN A 319 -28.04 -12.12 3.05
N SER A 320 -29.32 -11.72 2.85
CA SER A 320 -30.48 -12.61 2.92
C SER A 320 -30.56 -13.59 1.76
N LYS A 321 -29.83 -13.36 0.66
CA LYS A 321 -29.86 -14.19 -0.57
C LYS A 321 -28.77 -15.23 -0.65
N GLY A 322 -27.94 -15.41 0.39
CA GLY A 322 -26.87 -16.41 0.41
C GLY A 322 -25.78 -16.19 -0.66
N GLN A 323 -25.82 -15.06 -1.35
CA GLN A 323 -24.75 -14.63 -2.25
C GLN A 323 -23.62 -14.13 -1.36
N GLY A 324 -22.47 -14.81 -1.41
CA GLY A 324 -21.28 -14.37 -0.69
C GLY A 324 -21.03 -12.89 -0.93
N ARG A 325 -20.46 -12.21 0.05
CA ARG A 325 -20.32 -10.72 0.13
C ARG A 325 -19.80 -10.06 -1.16
N TYR A 326 -19.22 -10.83 -2.07
CA TYR A 326 -18.86 -10.38 -3.40
C TYR A 326 -18.64 -11.57 -4.36
N ALA A 327 -19.42 -11.65 -5.42
CA ALA A 327 -19.08 -12.46 -6.56
C ALA A 327 -18.44 -11.55 -7.61
N ARG A 328 -17.12 -11.56 -7.75
CA ARG A 328 -16.35 -10.82 -8.78
C ARG A 328 -16.91 -10.97 -10.21
N LYS A 329 -17.60 -12.07 -10.43
CA LYS A 329 -18.22 -12.40 -11.72
C LYS A 329 -19.51 -11.62 -12.03
N THR A 330 -20.08 -10.89 -11.06
CA THR A 330 -21.38 -10.22 -11.28
C THR A 330 -21.27 -8.73 -11.60
N HIS A 331 -20.06 -8.16 -11.69
CA HIS A 331 -19.79 -6.77 -12.13
C HIS A 331 -20.60 -5.69 -11.42
N THR A 332 -21.16 -5.98 -10.25
CA THR A 332 -21.88 -5.01 -9.45
C THR A 332 -20.95 -4.43 -8.41
N GLY A 333 -20.67 -3.16 -8.53
CA GLY A 333 -19.85 -2.40 -7.58
C GLY A 333 -20.65 -1.24 -6.99
N LEU A 334 -20.14 -0.67 -5.91
CA LEU A 334 -20.69 0.57 -5.34
C LEU A 334 -20.16 1.76 -6.16
N TYR A 335 -20.70 1.93 -7.35
CA TYR A 335 -20.41 3.05 -8.25
C TYR A 335 -21.58 4.01 -8.31
N TYR A 336 -21.34 5.30 -8.18
CA TYR A 336 -22.33 6.34 -8.36
C TYR A 336 -21.81 7.43 -9.33
N SER A 337 -22.69 7.96 -10.15
CA SER A 337 -22.43 9.13 -10.96
C SER A 337 -23.73 9.95 -11.15
N PRO A 338 -23.67 11.29 -11.17
CA PRO A 338 -24.83 12.14 -11.49
C PRO A 338 -25.37 11.95 -12.90
N THR A 339 -24.48 11.65 -13.86
CA THR A 339 -24.84 11.66 -15.30
C THR A 339 -24.37 10.43 -16.06
N ARG A 340 -23.44 9.63 -15.50
CA ARG A 340 -22.87 8.47 -16.18
C ARG A 340 -23.58 7.20 -15.72
N GLU A 341 -23.95 6.35 -16.65
CA GLU A 341 -24.65 5.09 -16.37
C GLU A 341 -23.73 4.01 -15.82
N ALA A 342 -22.43 4.08 -16.10
CA ALA A 342 -21.45 3.09 -15.68
C ALA A 342 -20.03 3.64 -15.52
N GLY A 343 -19.25 3.02 -14.66
CA GLY A 343 -17.81 3.18 -14.48
C GLY A 343 -17.01 2.00 -15.03
N MET A 344 -15.67 2.01 -14.88
CA MET A 344 -14.77 1.02 -15.46
C MET A 344 -13.99 0.23 -14.39
N THR A 345 -13.91 -1.09 -14.53
CA THR A 345 -12.98 -1.93 -13.77
C THR A 345 -11.61 -2.04 -14.46
N SER A 346 -10.63 -2.61 -13.77
CA SER A 346 -9.27 -2.85 -14.30
C SER A 346 -9.25 -3.81 -15.50
N GLU A 347 -10.27 -4.64 -15.65
CA GLU A 347 -10.46 -5.53 -16.79
C GLU A 347 -11.13 -4.82 -17.97
N GLY A 348 -11.46 -3.54 -17.86
CA GLY A 348 -12.20 -2.76 -18.87
C GLY A 348 -13.71 -3.03 -18.87
N ILE A 349 -14.21 -3.71 -17.84
CA ILE A 349 -15.64 -4.02 -17.70
C ILE A 349 -16.35 -2.80 -17.08
N LYS A 350 -17.49 -2.44 -17.64
CA LYS A 350 -18.35 -1.38 -17.09
C LYS A 350 -19.07 -1.88 -15.84
N VAL A 351 -19.14 -1.01 -14.83
CA VAL A 351 -19.88 -1.23 -13.59
C VAL A 351 -21.06 -0.27 -13.57
N ASP A 352 -22.27 -0.79 -13.48
CA ASP A 352 -23.51 0.00 -13.50
C ASP A 352 -23.60 0.97 -12.30
N ALA A 353 -24.14 2.15 -12.55
CA ALA A 353 -24.31 3.15 -11.49
C ALA A 353 -25.46 2.75 -10.55
N MET A 354 -25.23 2.95 -9.25
CA MET A 354 -26.26 2.79 -8.24
C MET A 354 -27.26 3.98 -8.26
N SER A 355 -28.45 3.75 -7.73
CA SER A 355 -29.46 4.80 -7.55
C SER A 355 -29.05 5.81 -6.47
N ILE A 356 -29.67 7.01 -6.53
CA ILE A 356 -29.50 8.06 -5.48
C ILE A 356 -29.90 7.52 -4.11
N LYS A 357 -30.99 6.74 -4.01
CA LYS A 357 -31.41 6.13 -2.73
C LYS A 357 -30.39 5.16 -2.14
N SER A 358 -29.62 4.49 -2.99
CA SER A 358 -28.51 3.63 -2.54
C SER A 358 -27.32 4.48 -2.08
N LEU A 359 -27.07 5.62 -2.73
CA LEU A 359 -26.05 6.57 -2.31
C LEU A 359 -26.38 7.17 -0.92
N ASP A 360 -27.65 7.52 -0.65
CA ASP A 360 -28.06 8.05 0.66
C ASP A 360 -27.71 7.07 1.78
N LYS A 361 -27.94 5.78 1.59
CA LYS A 361 -27.54 4.76 2.56
C LYS A 361 -26.02 4.69 2.77
N VAL A 362 -25.25 4.88 1.69
CA VAL A 362 -23.78 4.95 1.78
C VAL A 362 -23.36 6.19 2.57
N LYS A 363 -23.98 7.35 2.33
CA LYS A 363 -23.73 8.57 3.11
C LYS A 363 -24.01 8.38 4.60
N ASP A 364 -25.15 7.74 4.92
CA ASP A 364 -25.51 7.44 6.31
C ASP A 364 -24.45 6.55 6.98
N ALA A 365 -23.93 5.54 6.24
CA ALA A 365 -22.87 4.67 6.75
C ALA A 365 -21.56 5.41 7.04
N PHE A 366 -21.27 6.52 6.34
CA PHE A 366 -20.09 7.37 6.60
C PHE A 366 -20.27 8.31 7.82
N GLN A 367 -21.40 8.27 8.51
CA GLN A 367 -21.61 8.98 9.79
C GLN A 367 -21.32 10.49 9.73
N GLY A 368 -21.70 11.16 8.63
CA GLY A 368 -21.46 12.59 8.41
C GLY A 368 -20.11 12.95 7.81
N TYR A 369 -19.15 12.01 7.76
CA TYR A 369 -17.86 12.28 7.09
C TYR A 369 -17.98 12.39 5.57
N TYR A 370 -19.05 11.87 4.96
CA TYR A 370 -19.25 11.94 3.51
C TYR A 370 -19.36 13.37 2.99
N ASP A 371 -19.89 14.30 3.78
CA ASP A 371 -20.05 15.71 3.44
C ASP A 371 -18.71 16.37 3.03
N TYR A 372 -17.61 15.99 3.67
CA TYR A 372 -16.28 16.48 3.30
C TYR A 372 -15.82 16.01 1.92
N ILE A 373 -16.26 14.82 1.48
CA ILE A 373 -16.00 14.32 0.12
C ILE A 373 -16.80 15.15 -0.89
N GLU A 374 -18.06 15.46 -0.58
CA GLU A 374 -18.90 16.32 -1.45
C GLU A 374 -18.29 17.72 -1.56
N ASP A 375 -17.89 18.33 -0.47
CA ASP A 375 -17.20 19.64 -0.45
C ASP A 375 -15.93 19.62 -1.30
N PHE A 376 -15.15 18.55 -1.22
CA PHE A 376 -13.93 18.40 -2.04
C PHE A 376 -14.28 18.32 -3.54
N ILE A 377 -15.32 17.58 -3.92
CA ILE A 377 -15.80 17.49 -5.30
C ILE A 377 -16.34 18.84 -5.80
N GLU A 378 -17.09 19.55 -4.97
CA GLU A 378 -17.60 20.89 -5.33
C GLU A 378 -16.45 21.90 -5.54
N ASP A 379 -15.40 21.85 -4.75
CA ASP A 379 -14.21 22.68 -4.98
C ASP A 379 -13.45 22.25 -6.25
N MET A 380 -13.40 20.95 -6.57
CA MET A 380 -12.87 20.49 -7.86
C MET A 380 -13.66 21.07 -9.04
N LYS A 381 -14.99 21.17 -8.97
CA LYS A 381 -15.81 21.78 -10.03
C LYS A 381 -15.48 23.27 -10.24
N LYS A 382 -15.10 23.99 -9.18
CA LYS A 382 -14.65 25.38 -9.26
C LYS A 382 -13.30 25.52 -9.97
N VAL A 383 -12.36 24.62 -9.67
CA VAL A 383 -11.02 24.56 -10.28
C VAL A 383 -11.07 24.04 -11.73
N PHE A 384 -11.94 23.06 -11.98
CA PHE A 384 -12.12 22.38 -13.26
C PHE A 384 -13.55 22.58 -13.79
N PRO A 385 -13.92 23.77 -14.30
CA PRO A 385 -15.32 24.11 -14.65
C PRO A 385 -15.95 23.21 -15.71
N THR A 386 -15.14 22.51 -16.50
CA THR A 386 -15.65 21.55 -17.51
C THR A 386 -16.12 20.24 -16.89
N LEU A 387 -15.72 19.96 -15.65
CA LEU A 387 -16.09 18.73 -14.93
C LEU A 387 -17.61 18.64 -14.72
N LYS A 388 -18.24 19.71 -14.23
CA LYS A 388 -19.68 19.75 -13.91
C LYS A 388 -20.11 18.47 -13.18
N ASP A 389 -21.01 17.70 -13.80
CA ASP A 389 -21.53 16.43 -13.30
C ASP A 389 -21.00 15.19 -14.06
N ASP A 390 -20.00 15.37 -14.96
CA ASP A 390 -19.38 14.30 -15.76
C ASP A 390 -18.29 13.58 -14.95
N TRP A 391 -18.68 12.99 -13.81
CA TRP A 391 -17.81 12.24 -12.90
C TRP A 391 -18.54 11.08 -12.24
N GLY A 392 -17.81 10.19 -11.61
CA GLY A 392 -18.35 9.12 -10.79
C GLY A 392 -17.40 8.76 -9.66
N ILE A 393 -17.91 7.99 -8.72
CA ILE A 393 -17.17 7.49 -7.56
C ILE A 393 -17.45 6.01 -7.33
N TYR A 394 -16.41 5.28 -6.91
CA TYR A 394 -16.51 3.95 -6.32
C TYR A 394 -16.31 4.05 -4.81
N VAL A 395 -17.10 3.33 -4.03
CA VAL A 395 -17.14 3.46 -2.57
C VAL A 395 -17.11 2.09 -1.90
N PRO A 396 -16.28 1.90 -0.87
CA PRO A 396 -15.26 2.78 -0.33
C PRO A 396 -13.87 2.58 -0.97
N GLU A 397 -13.00 3.56 -0.84
CA GLU A 397 -11.56 3.35 -0.87
C GLU A 397 -11.01 3.47 0.55
N VAL A 398 -10.18 2.54 0.99
CA VAL A 398 -9.66 2.52 2.36
C VAL A 398 -8.18 2.15 2.38
N LYS A 399 -7.46 2.83 3.26
CA LYS A 399 -6.12 2.42 3.67
C LYS A 399 -6.16 1.98 5.12
N TYR A 400 -6.18 0.67 5.31
CA TYR A 400 -5.98 0.11 6.64
C TYR A 400 -4.54 0.35 7.07
N LEU A 401 -4.34 1.03 8.19
CA LEU A 401 -3.04 1.29 8.77
C LEU A 401 -2.87 0.40 10.01
N SER A 402 -1.77 -0.34 10.03
CA SER A 402 -1.37 -1.10 11.21
C SER A 402 -0.96 -0.14 12.33
N PRO A 403 -1.22 -0.46 13.60
CA PRO A 403 -0.42 0.08 14.68
C PRO A 403 1.05 -0.20 14.37
N GLU A 404 1.86 0.85 14.36
CA GLU A 404 3.27 0.78 13.99
C GLU A 404 4.11 0.46 15.22
N PRO A 405 4.84 -0.69 15.25
CA PRO A 405 5.72 -0.96 16.37
C PRO A 405 6.90 0.01 16.38
N LEU A 406 7.37 0.37 17.57
CA LEU A 406 8.57 1.17 17.71
C LEU A 406 9.80 0.33 17.34
N VAL A 407 10.56 0.83 16.38
CA VAL A 407 11.73 0.15 15.83
C VAL A 407 12.99 1.02 15.96
N ASN A 408 14.12 0.36 15.94
CA ASN A 408 15.40 1.03 15.77
C ASN A 408 15.49 1.63 14.36
N TYR A 409 15.75 2.92 14.28
CA TYR A 409 15.75 3.66 13.01
C TYR A 409 16.85 3.21 12.04
N ASN A 410 17.99 2.74 12.54
CA ASN A 410 19.10 2.37 11.68
C ASN A 410 18.87 1.09 10.88
N ASN A 411 18.08 0.14 11.42
CA ASN A 411 17.92 -1.20 10.85
C ASN A 411 16.50 -1.77 10.90
N LEU A 412 15.52 -0.99 11.39
CA LEU A 412 14.11 -1.36 11.51
C LEU A 412 13.86 -2.63 12.36
N SER A 413 14.78 -2.95 13.28
CA SER A 413 14.57 -4.03 14.25
C SER A 413 13.69 -3.56 15.41
N LEU A 414 12.96 -4.48 16.02
CA LEU A 414 12.29 -4.22 17.29
C LEU A 414 13.33 -3.86 18.35
N THR A 415 13.00 -2.91 19.23
CA THR A 415 13.90 -2.50 20.32
C THR A 415 14.17 -3.62 21.32
N THR A 416 13.17 -4.46 21.59
CA THR A 416 13.26 -5.59 22.50
C THR A 416 13.79 -6.89 21.87
N TYR A 417 13.65 -7.02 20.54
CA TYR A 417 14.06 -8.20 19.78
C TYR A 417 14.91 -7.79 18.56
N PRO A 418 16.21 -7.50 18.73
CA PRO A 418 17.08 -6.91 17.69
C PRO A 418 17.36 -7.83 16.50
N ASN A 419 16.94 -9.09 16.55
CA ASN A 419 16.96 -10.03 15.44
C ASN A 419 15.64 -10.09 14.66
N VAL A 420 14.63 -9.28 15.04
CA VAL A 420 13.31 -9.20 14.39
C VAL A 420 13.12 -7.81 13.79
N HIS A 421 12.92 -7.75 12.47
CA HIS A 421 12.78 -6.51 11.69
C HIS A 421 11.37 -6.42 11.12
N PHE A 422 10.74 -5.23 11.20
CA PHE A 422 9.44 -4.96 10.60
C PHE A 422 9.62 -4.10 9.35
N VAL A 423 8.93 -4.45 8.27
CA VAL A 423 9.04 -3.75 6.98
C VAL A 423 7.70 -3.70 6.24
N GLY A 424 7.60 -2.80 5.27
CA GLY A 424 6.42 -2.66 4.44
C GLY A 424 5.21 -2.13 5.23
N ASP A 425 4.02 -2.64 4.92
CA ASP A 425 2.79 -2.25 5.60
C ASP A 425 2.81 -2.51 7.12
N ALA A 426 3.57 -3.51 7.56
CA ALA A 426 3.76 -3.78 8.99
C ALA A 426 4.50 -2.65 9.72
N LEU A 427 5.21 -1.78 8.97
CA LEU A 427 5.86 -0.55 9.44
C LEU A 427 5.32 0.66 8.65
N SER A 428 4.02 0.68 8.38
CA SER A 428 3.27 1.80 7.76
C SER A 428 3.82 2.32 6.42
N ALA A 429 4.62 1.54 5.69
CA ALA A 429 5.03 1.90 4.33
C ALA A 429 3.88 1.68 3.34
N ARG A 430 3.45 2.75 2.69
CA ARG A 430 2.28 2.80 1.80
C ARG A 430 2.63 3.07 0.34
N GLY A 431 3.79 2.68 -0.08
CA GLY A 431 4.23 2.81 -1.47
C GLY A 431 5.23 1.71 -1.81
N ILE A 432 5.23 1.28 -3.04
CA ILE A 432 6.15 0.25 -3.53
C ILE A 432 7.60 0.65 -3.23
N THR A 433 7.96 1.90 -3.56
CA THR A 433 9.32 2.41 -3.40
C THR A 433 9.76 2.42 -1.93
N VAL A 434 8.94 2.96 -1.03
CA VAL A 434 9.26 3.01 0.40
C VAL A 434 9.31 1.62 1.02
N SER A 435 8.35 0.73 0.65
CA SER A 435 8.35 -0.65 1.15
C SER A 435 9.62 -1.40 0.71
N GLY A 436 9.98 -1.31 -0.58
CA GLY A 436 11.20 -1.93 -1.11
C GLY A 436 12.45 -1.38 -0.44
N ALA A 437 12.52 -0.06 -0.24
CA ALA A 437 13.63 0.62 0.42
C ALA A 437 13.81 0.19 1.88
N GLN A 438 12.73 -0.03 2.63
CA GLN A 438 12.82 -0.60 3.98
C GLN A 438 13.44 -2.00 3.96
N GLY A 439 13.02 -2.86 3.03
CA GLY A 439 13.59 -4.20 2.87
C GLY A 439 15.07 -4.14 2.49
N THR A 440 15.45 -3.27 1.55
CA THR A 440 16.84 -3.05 1.13
C THR A 440 17.70 -2.56 2.30
N LEU A 441 17.19 -1.61 3.10
CA LEU A 441 17.88 -1.11 4.29
C LEU A 441 18.19 -2.25 5.28
N VAL A 442 17.18 -3.08 5.59
CA VAL A 442 17.38 -4.22 6.50
C VAL A 442 18.46 -5.16 5.94
N ALA A 443 18.43 -5.49 4.65
CA ALA A 443 19.44 -6.34 4.03
C ALA A 443 20.86 -5.76 4.11
N GLU A 444 21.03 -4.46 3.86
CA GLU A 444 22.34 -3.78 4.02
C GLU A 444 22.87 -3.90 5.45
N GLN A 445 22.01 -3.75 6.45
CA GLN A 445 22.41 -3.86 7.85
C GLN A 445 22.75 -5.31 8.25
N LEU A 446 22.04 -6.30 7.70
CA LEU A 446 22.36 -7.72 7.91
C LEU A 446 23.73 -8.08 7.31
N LEU A 447 24.06 -7.53 6.15
CA LEU A 447 25.37 -7.72 5.50
C LEU A 447 26.52 -7.07 6.28
N ASN A 448 26.29 -5.87 6.82
CA ASN A 448 27.32 -5.14 7.56
C ASN A 448 27.60 -5.75 8.95
N GLY A 449 26.77 -6.67 9.41
CA GLY A 449 26.97 -7.38 10.69
C GLY A 449 26.90 -6.47 11.92
N GLU A 450 26.22 -5.31 11.86
CA GLU A 450 26.07 -4.40 12.98
C GLU A 450 25.20 -5.01 14.07
N ILE A 451 25.83 -5.63 15.05
CA ILE A 451 25.20 -5.98 16.32
C ILE A 451 25.07 -4.70 17.12
N ILE A 452 23.86 -4.20 17.26
CA ILE A 452 23.57 -3.05 18.13
C ILE A 452 23.88 -3.46 19.57
N LYS A 453 24.81 -2.76 20.22
CA LYS A 453 25.12 -2.96 21.63
C LYS A 453 23.96 -2.47 22.49
N ALA A 454 23.73 -3.09 23.64
CA ALA A 454 22.64 -2.73 24.57
C ALA A 454 22.61 -1.21 24.90
N LYS A 455 23.77 -0.57 24.98
CA LYS A 455 23.92 0.89 25.22
C LYS A 455 23.36 1.75 24.07
N ASP A 456 23.38 1.26 22.82
CA ASP A 456 22.83 1.96 21.66
C ASP A 456 21.30 1.83 21.66
N LEU A 457 20.75 0.74 22.22
CA LEU A 457 19.32 0.54 22.42
C LEU A 457 18.75 1.53 23.44
N GLU A 458 19.43 1.74 24.58
CA GLU A 458 19.02 2.74 25.59
C GLU A 458 18.99 4.16 25.01
N ASN A 459 20.02 4.55 24.25
CA ASN A 459 20.08 5.85 23.59
C ASN A 459 18.96 6.02 22.54
N ASN A 460 18.59 4.97 21.84
CA ASN A 460 17.51 5.01 20.86
C ASN A 460 16.11 5.11 21.50
N VAL A 461 15.90 4.48 22.67
CA VAL A 461 14.66 4.63 23.45
C VAL A 461 14.50 6.07 23.92
N GLU A 462 15.54 6.67 24.50
CA GLU A 462 15.52 8.08 24.91
C GLU A 462 15.27 9.06 23.74
N LEU A 463 15.85 8.77 22.56
CA LEU A 463 15.63 9.56 21.36
C LEU A 463 14.19 9.45 20.84
N LEU A 464 13.62 8.25 20.88
CA LEU A 464 12.23 7.96 20.51
C LEU A 464 11.26 8.65 21.48
N GLU A 465 11.47 8.52 22.79
CA GLU A 465 10.64 9.19 23.79
C GLU A 465 10.66 10.72 23.60
N LYS A 466 11.82 11.28 23.29
CA LYS A 466 11.95 12.70 23.00
C LYS A 466 11.23 13.12 21.73
N GLN A 467 11.29 12.30 20.66
CA GLN A 467 10.58 12.56 19.40
C GLN A 467 9.06 12.46 19.57
N ILE A 468 8.58 11.45 20.30
CA ILE A 468 7.16 11.32 20.66
C ILE A 468 6.70 12.56 21.43
N GLN A 469 7.49 13.01 22.40
CA GLN A 469 7.17 14.19 23.19
C GLN A 469 7.19 15.48 22.34
N GLU A 470 8.12 15.61 21.38
CA GLU A 470 8.17 16.74 20.44
C GLU A 470 6.98 16.74 19.47
N GLU A 471 6.51 15.58 19.04
CA GLU A 471 5.31 15.46 18.19
C GLU A 471 4.03 15.76 19.00
N LEU A 472 3.93 15.26 20.22
CA LEU A 472 2.81 15.57 21.13
C LEU A 472 2.70 17.07 21.45
N ASN A 473 3.83 17.76 21.55
CA ASN A 473 3.87 19.21 21.81
C ASN A 473 3.54 20.07 20.56
N LYS A 474 3.43 19.48 19.37
CA LYS A 474 3.02 20.14 18.12
C LYS A 474 1.52 20.00 17.83
N ILE A 475 0.82 19.19 18.63
CA ILE A 475 -0.63 19.02 18.63
C ILE A 475 -1.25 20.01 19.64
#